data_105267e2bfa5bc1479c7730f8b0fa1f7
#
_entry.id   105267e2bfa5bc1479c7730f8b0fa1f7
#
_cell.length_a   1.000
_cell.length_b   1.000
_cell.length_c   1.000
_cell.angle_alpha   90.00
_cell.angle_beta   90.00
_cell.angle_gamma   90.00
#
_symmetry.space_group_name_H-M   'P 1'
#
loop_
_entity.id
_entity.type
_entity.pdbx_description
1 polymer ?
#
loop_
_entity_poly.entity_id
_entity_poly.type
_entity_poly.pdbx_seq_one_letter_code
_entity_poly.pdbx_strand_id
1 'polypeptide(L)'
;MSNECVKPEIPQFPELTFEEERHLYYLNGLEVPSVTTLMKPLSSDFYSTVDPEVLNKAAKRGTAIHNAVENYAKFGIEDIPPVYAGYFAGFREWWDSRKPEVLATETKVYHKILRYAGTVDLLCIIDGRVTLVDYKTSAQVNSKLCAVQLEAYDRAWESHDFKVDDRLILHLSKKGYQEVRFPRSGKCWSVFSSLMTIKNYMNE
;
A
#
# COMPACT_ATOMS: atom_id res chain seq x y z
N MET A 1 -16.82 -0.26 -32.34
CA MET A 1 -17.35 -1.07 -31.24
C MET A 1 -16.51 -0.70 -30.03
N SER A 2 -17.07 0.09 -29.12
CA SER A 2 -16.41 0.46 -27.85
C SER A 2 -16.39 -0.79 -26.98
N ASN A 3 -15.21 -1.38 -26.79
CA ASN A 3 -15.00 -2.33 -25.70
C ASN A 3 -15.21 -1.54 -24.40
N GLU A 4 -16.41 -1.56 -23.85
CA GLU A 4 -16.62 -1.19 -22.46
C GLU A 4 -15.77 -2.16 -21.63
N CYS A 5 -14.70 -1.66 -21.06
CA CYS A 5 -13.86 -2.43 -20.14
C CYS A 5 -14.72 -2.70 -18.90
N VAL A 6 -15.22 -3.92 -18.77
CA VAL A 6 -16.01 -4.33 -17.60
C VAL A 6 -15.10 -4.16 -16.38
N LYS A 7 -15.53 -3.33 -15.41
CA LYS A 7 -14.80 -3.19 -14.15
C LYS A 7 -14.67 -4.55 -13.47
N PRO A 8 -13.46 -4.94 -13.05
CA PRO A 8 -13.31 -6.16 -12.30
C PRO A 8 -14.02 -6.03 -10.93
N GLU A 9 -14.74 -7.06 -10.56
CA GLU A 9 -15.32 -7.15 -9.22
C GLU A 9 -14.22 -7.41 -8.19
N ILE A 10 -14.18 -6.56 -7.15
CA ILE A 10 -13.18 -6.71 -6.09
C ILE A 10 -13.67 -7.74 -5.08
N PRO A 11 -12.88 -8.79 -4.80
CA PRO A 11 -13.17 -9.76 -3.77
C PRO A 11 -13.38 -9.08 -2.41
N GLN A 12 -14.42 -9.49 -1.69
CA GLN A 12 -14.72 -9.05 -0.34
C GLN A 12 -14.32 -10.14 0.66
N PHE A 13 -13.76 -9.73 1.79
CA PHE A 13 -13.21 -10.63 2.79
C PHE A 13 -13.83 -10.42 4.17
N PRO A 14 -15.11 -10.85 4.38
CA PRO A 14 -15.79 -10.66 5.68
C PRO A 14 -15.09 -11.40 6.83
N GLU A 15 -14.30 -12.43 6.52
CA GLU A 15 -13.48 -13.18 7.47
C GLU A 15 -12.22 -12.44 7.91
N LEU A 16 -11.81 -11.37 7.21
CA LEU A 16 -10.65 -10.56 7.54
C LEU A 16 -11.10 -9.30 8.29
N THR A 17 -10.74 -9.19 9.56
CA THR A 17 -10.99 -8.01 10.38
C THR A 17 -9.70 -7.28 10.74
N PHE A 18 -9.81 -6.00 11.05
CA PHE A 18 -8.68 -5.14 11.39
C PHE A 18 -8.98 -4.32 12.63
N GLU A 19 -8.10 -4.41 13.60
CA GLU A 19 -8.12 -3.60 14.83
C GLU A 19 -7.20 -2.40 14.66
N GLU A 20 -7.80 -1.21 14.52
CA GLU A 20 -7.08 0.01 14.15
C GLU A 20 -6.10 0.46 15.24
N GLU A 21 -6.53 0.48 16.51
CA GLU A 21 -5.71 0.95 17.64
C GLU A 21 -4.37 0.20 17.77
N ARG A 22 -4.39 -1.12 17.58
CA ARG A 22 -3.20 -1.97 17.68
C ARG A 22 -2.58 -2.33 16.34
N HIS A 23 -3.23 -1.92 15.25
CA HIS A 23 -2.83 -2.24 13.87
C HIS A 23 -2.66 -3.76 13.66
N LEU A 24 -3.66 -4.54 14.11
CA LEU A 24 -3.66 -6.00 14.03
C LEU A 24 -4.72 -6.50 13.06
N TYR A 25 -4.36 -7.54 12.32
CA TYR A 25 -5.27 -8.24 11.41
C TYR A 25 -5.66 -9.59 11.99
N TYR A 26 -6.93 -9.96 11.85
CA TYR A 26 -7.46 -11.25 12.27
C TYR A 26 -8.16 -11.91 11.10
N LEU A 27 -7.79 -13.15 10.81
CA LEU A 27 -8.42 -14.00 9.80
C LEU A 27 -9.17 -15.13 10.50
N ASN A 28 -10.52 -15.13 10.37
CA ASN A 28 -11.39 -16.03 11.14
C ASN A 28 -11.12 -15.95 12.67
N GLY A 29 -10.90 -14.75 13.19
CA GLY A 29 -10.65 -14.50 14.61
C GLY A 29 -9.24 -14.85 15.09
N LEU A 30 -8.36 -15.35 14.24
CA LEU A 30 -6.95 -15.62 14.54
C LEU A 30 -6.06 -14.51 14.02
N GLU A 31 -5.17 -14.00 14.87
CA GLU A 31 -4.20 -12.98 14.47
C GLU A 31 -3.30 -13.50 13.35
N VAL A 32 -3.12 -12.66 12.33
CA VAL A 32 -2.21 -12.91 11.21
C VAL A 32 -1.23 -11.75 11.05
N PRO A 33 0.03 -12.01 10.67
CA PRO A 33 1.01 -10.95 10.52
C PRO A 33 0.66 -10.02 9.34
N SER A 34 0.93 -8.73 9.50
CA SER A 34 0.82 -7.79 8.38
C SER A 34 2.07 -7.81 7.50
N VAL A 35 1.90 -7.40 6.22
CA VAL A 35 3.02 -7.19 5.29
C VAL A 35 4.10 -6.30 5.94
N THR A 36 3.70 -5.17 6.52
CA THR A 36 4.63 -4.23 7.15
C THR A 36 5.32 -4.80 8.38
N THR A 37 4.61 -5.59 9.19
CA THR A 37 5.20 -6.28 10.37
C THR A 37 6.23 -7.31 9.94
N LEU A 38 5.95 -8.10 8.90
CA LEU A 38 6.89 -9.07 8.35
C LEU A 38 8.14 -8.40 7.77
N MET A 39 8.00 -7.20 7.22
CA MET A 39 9.11 -6.44 6.63
C MET A 39 9.96 -5.68 7.65
N LYS A 40 9.57 -5.64 8.94
CA LYS A 40 10.35 -4.95 9.99
C LYS A 40 11.84 -5.29 10.01
N PRO A 41 12.28 -6.57 9.86
CA PRO A 41 13.70 -6.87 9.85
C PRO A 41 14.49 -6.18 8.73
N LEU A 42 13.84 -5.96 7.56
CA LEU A 42 14.47 -5.22 6.44
C LEU A 42 14.44 -3.70 6.64
N SER A 43 13.37 -3.19 7.25
CA SER A 43 13.17 -1.74 7.42
C SER A 43 13.90 -1.18 8.63
N SER A 44 14.01 -1.95 9.74
CA SER A 44 14.69 -1.50 10.96
C SER A 44 16.16 -1.20 10.73
N ASP A 45 16.86 -2.02 9.97
CA ASP A 45 18.26 -1.77 9.61
C ASP A 45 18.41 -0.47 8.80
N PHE A 46 17.50 -0.25 7.85
CA PHE A 46 17.49 0.96 7.02
C PHE A 46 17.23 2.24 7.83
N TYR A 47 16.39 2.18 8.86
CA TYR A 47 16.04 3.35 9.69
C TYR A 47 16.83 3.46 10.99
N SER A 48 17.76 2.53 11.27
CA SER A 48 18.50 2.45 12.53
C SER A 48 19.30 3.69 12.90
N THR A 49 19.72 4.47 11.89
CA THR A 49 20.51 5.71 12.07
C THR A 49 19.67 6.98 12.03
N VAL A 50 18.35 6.87 11.85
CA VAL A 50 17.46 8.05 11.76
C VAL A 50 16.95 8.42 13.14
N ASP A 51 17.04 9.71 13.46
CA ASP A 51 16.54 10.25 14.73
C ASP A 51 15.05 9.89 14.95
N PRO A 52 14.67 9.36 16.12
CA PRO A 52 13.30 9.00 16.45
C PRO A 52 12.27 10.13 16.28
N GLU A 53 12.66 11.39 16.57
CA GLU A 53 11.77 12.54 16.35
C GLU A 53 11.49 12.77 14.86
N VAL A 54 12.49 12.57 14.01
CA VAL A 54 12.33 12.68 12.54
C VAL A 54 11.39 11.58 12.05
N LEU A 55 11.54 10.34 12.54
CA LEU A 55 10.65 9.23 12.22
C LEU A 55 9.21 9.51 12.67
N ASN A 56 9.02 10.03 13.89
CA ASN A 56 7.68 10.36 14.40
C ASN A 56 7.01 11.49 13.58
N LYS A 57 7.76 12.53 13.23
CA LYS A 57 7.26 13.60 12.36
C LYS A 57 6.89 13.06 10.96
N ALA A 58 7.69 12.16 10.42
CA ALA A 58 7.42 11.51 9.14
C ALA A 58 6.16 10.62 9.19
N ALA A 59 5.98 9.86 10.28
CA ALA A 59 4.78 9.04 10.48
C ALA A 59 3.52 9.89 10.57
N LYS A 60 3.49 10.93 11.41
CA LYS A 60 2.36 11.87 11.53
C LYS A 60 2.01 12.52 10.19
N ARG A 61 3.02 12.94 9.43
CA ARG A 61 2.82 13.47 8.07
C ARG A 61 2.21 12.42 7.16
N GLY A 62 2.75 11.20 7.17
CA GLY A 62 2.24 10.09 6.37
C GLY A 62 0.76 9.87 6.64
N THR A 63 0.37 9.66 7.89
CA THR A 63 -1.03 9.45 8.29
C THR A 63 -1.94 10.60 7.83
N ALA A 64 -1.55 11.86 8.05
CA ALA A 64 -2.36 13.00 7.65
C ALA A 64 -2.57 13.07 6.13
N ILE A 65 -1.54 12.74 5.35
CA ILE A 65 -1.62 12.77 3.89
C ILE A 65 -2.44 11.58 3.37
N HIS A 66 -2.26 10.35 3.90
CA HIS A 66 -3.06 9.19 3.52
C HIS A 66 -4.55 9.44 3.77
N ASN A 67 -4.92 9.95 4.96
CA ASN A 67 -6.31 10.28 5.27
C ASN A 67 -6.89 11.33 4.30
N ALA A 68 -6.14 12.37 3.99
CA ALA A 68 -6.61 13.41 3.07
C ALA A 68 -6.78 12.89 1.64
N VAL A 69 -5.85 12.06 1.17
CA VAL A 69 -5.91 11.44 -0.16
C VAL A 69 -7.07 10.46 -0.25
N GLU A 70 -7.30 9.66 0.80
CA GLU A 70 -8.43 8.75 0.90
C GLU A 70 -9.77 9.50 0.86
N ASN A 71 -9.91 10.56 1.68
CA ASN A 71 -11.12 11.40 1.70
C ASN A 71 -11.39 12.03 0.33
N TYR A 72 -10.33 12.47 -0.36
CA TYR A 72 -10.47 12.99 -1.69
C TYR A 72 -10.88 11.91 -2.69
N ALA A 73 -10.25 10.75 -2.66
CA ALA A 73 -10.57 9.65 -3.57
C ALA A 73 -12.01 9.12 -3.39
N LYS A 74 -12.54 9.13 -2.16
CA LYS A 74 -13.90 8.66 -1.84
C LYS A 74 -14.98 9.71 -2.06
N PHE A 75 -14.71 10.96 -1.67
CA PHE A 75 -15.74 11.98 -1.50
C PHE A 75 -15.45 13.29 -2.24
N GLY A 76 -14.26 13.43 -2.83
CA GLY A 76 -13.81 14.70 -3.44
C GLY A 76 -13.53 15.80 -2.40
N ILE A 77 -13.35 15.43 -1.11
CA ILE A 77 -13.16 16.40 -0.02
C ILE A 77 -11.66 16.64 0.19
N GLU A 78 -11.29 17.92 0.14
CA GLU A 78 -9.95 18.37 0.52
C GLU A 78 -9.93 18.76 2.00
N ASP A 79 -9.34 17.90 2.82
CA ASP A 79 -9.13 18.18 4.25
C ASP A 79 -7.69 17.81 4.61
N ILE A 80 -6.80 18.79 4.53
CA ILE A 80 -5.37 18.63 4.79
C ILE A 80 -4.85 19.79 5.64
N PRO A 81 -4.08 19.53 6.72
CA PRO A 81 -3.41 20.59 7.46
C PRO A 81 -2.51 21.44 6.54
N PRO A 82 -2.54 22.78 6.66
CA PRO A 82 -1.80 23.68 5.76
C PRO A 82 -0.31 23.35 5.63
N VAL A 83 0.31 22.83 6.69
CA VAL A 83 1.73 22.43 6.70
C VAL A 83 2.04 21.29 5.70
N TYR A 84 1.04 20.53 5.28
CA TYR A 84 1.16 19.42 4.35
C TYR A 84 0.51 19.69 2.98
N ALA A 85 -0.05 20.88 2.77
CA ALA A 85 -0.76 21.24 1.53
C ALA A 85 0.07 21.00 0.26
N GLY A 86 1.39 21.20 0.30
CA GLY A 86 2.27 20.94 -0.85
C GLY A 86 2.32 19.47 -1.26
N TYR A 87 2.23 18.54 -0.33
CA TYR A 87 2.15 17.09 -0.63
C TYR A 87 0.82 16.73 -1.28
N PHE A 88 -0.26 17.31 -0.76
CA PHE A 88 -1.59 17.09 -1.33
C PHE A 88 -1.73 17.72 -2.71
N ALA A 89 -1.13 18.88 -2.95
CA ALA A 89 -1.08 19.49 -4.29
C ALA A 89 -0.42 18.56 -5.32
N GLY A 90 0.68 17.87 -4.92
CA GLY A 90 1.30 16.85 -5.78
C GLY A 90 0.37 15.66 -6.08
N PHE A 91 -0.40 15.21 -5.08
CA PHE A 91 -1.43 14.19 -5.31
C PHE A 91 -2.52 14.68 -6.27
N ARG A 92 -3.03 15.91 -6.09
CA ARG A 92 -4.03 16.51 -6.98
C ARG A 92 -3.54 16.61 -8.43
N GLU A 93 -2.31 17.05 -8.63
CA GLU A 93 -1.68 17.10 -9.95
C GLU A 93 -1.65 15.72 -10.62
N TRP A 94 -1.23 14.69 -9.86
CA TRP A 94 -1.25 13.32 -10.34
C TRP A 94 -2.67 12.84 -10.66
N TRP A 95 -3.62 13.09 -9.76
CA TRP A 95 -5.01 12.69 -9.91
C TRP A 95 -5.66 13.29 -11.15
N ASP A 96 -5.49 14.59 -11.35
CA ASP A 96 -6.06 15.32 -12.48
C ASP A 96 -5.42 14.90 -13.82
N SER A 97 -4.13 14.54 -13.80
CA SER A 97 -3.40 14.07 -14.99
C SER A 97 -3.73 12.61 -15.35
N ARG A 98 -3.86 11.73 -14.38
CA ARG A 98 -4.10 10.29 -14.60
C ARG A 98 -5.57 9.92 -14.64
N LYS A 99 -6.42 10.69 -13.98
CA LYS A 99 -7.86 10.44 -13.85
C LYS A 99 -8.15 8.99 -13.47
N PRO A 100 -7.59 8.50 -12.35
CA PRO A 100 -7.73 7.10 -11.96
C PRO A 100 -9.20 6.79 -11.70
N GLU A 101 -9.68 5.69 -12.27
CA GLU A 101 -10.98 5.16 -11.93
C GLU A 101 -10.86 4.30 -10.65
N VAL A 102 -11.37 4.83 -9.54
CA VAL A 102 -11.24 4.18 -8.22
C VAL A 102 -12.02 2.87 -8.20
N LEU A 103 -11.34 1.80 -7.81
CA LEU A 103 -11.95 0.50 -7.51
C LEU A 103 -12.13 0.34 -5.99
N ALA A 104 -11.08 0.61 -5.21
CA ALA A 104 -11.13 0.62 -3.75
C ALA A 104 -10.03 1.49 -3.15
N THR A 105 -10.25 2.00 -1.93
CA THR A 105 -9.24 2.71 -1.12
C THR A 105 -9.14 2.03 0.24
N GLU A 106 -7.97 2.07 0.86
CA GLU A 106 -7.69 1.45 2.18
C GLU A 106 -8.28 0.04 2.29
N THR A 107 -8.15 -0.70 1.17
CA THR A 107 -8.73 -2.04 1.07
C THR A 107 -7.83 -3.09 1.67
N LYS A 108 -8.43 -3.95 2.49
CA LYS A 108 -7.73 -5.01 3.19
C LYS A 108 -7.69 -6.25 2.31
N VAL A 109 -6.54 -6.91 2.28
CA VAL A 109 -6.33 -8.16 1.57
C VAL A 109 -5.48 -9.11 2.41
N TYR A 110 -5.67 -10.42 2.22
CA TYR A 110 -4.84 -11.45 2.84
C TYR A 110 -4.43 -12.51 1.81
N HIS A 111 -3.36 -13.24 2.09
CA HIS A 111 -2.96 -14.36 1.26
C HIS A 111 -3.60 -15.67 1.78
N LYS A 112 -4.41 -16.35 0.96
CA LYS A 112 -5.19 -17.53 1.34
C LYS A 112 -4.37 -18.62 2.04
N ILE A 113 -3.19 -18.93 1.52
CA ILE A 113 -2.35 -20.05 1.99
C ILE A 113 -1.37 -19.57 3.06
N LEU A 114 -0.64 -18.48 2.81
CA LEU A 114 0.42 -18.02 3.71
C LEU A 114 -0.10 -17.22 4.91
N ARG A 115 -1.39 -16.82 4.90
CA ARG A 115 -2.07 -16.19 6.04
C ARG A 115 -1.36 -14.96 6.58
N TYR A 116 -0.93 -14.05 5.72
CA TYR A 116 -0.57 -12.68 6.05
C TYR A 116 -1.60 -11.73 5.46
N ALA A 117 -1.70 -10.54 6.02
CA ALA A 117 -2.65 -9.53 5.57
C ALA A 117 -1.99 -8.16 5.39
N GLY A 118 -2.74 -7.23 4.82
CA GLY A 118 -2.34 -5.84 4.73
C GLY A 118 -3.42 -4.97 4.14
N THR A 119 -3.20 -3.66 4.20
CA THR A 119 -4.07 -2.65 3.59
C THR A 119 -3.37 -2.03 2.40
N VAL A 120 -4.08 -1.95 1.29
CA VAL A 120 -3.63 -1.29 0.06
C VAL A 120 -4.25 0.10 -0.01
N ASP A 121 -3.44 1.13 -0.19
CA ASP A 121 -3.89 2.52 -0.14
C ASP A 121 -4.91 2.83 -1.24
N LEU A 122 -4.61 2.44 -2.50
CA LEU A 122 -5.52 2.63 -3.62
C LEU A 122 -5.41 1.48 -4.62
N LEU A 123 -6.56 0.96 -5.02
CA LEU A 123 -6.72 0.08 -6.18
C LEU A 123 -7.57 0.83 -7.20
N CYS A 124 -7.06 1.00 -8.41
CA CYS A 124 -7.72 1.81 -9.44
C CYS A 124 -7.41 1.30 -10.84
N ILE A 125 -8.15 1.81 -11.84
CA ILE A 125 -7.83 1.62 -13.25
C ILE A 125 -7.15 2.89 -13.76
N ILE A 126 -5.95 2.73 -14.31
CA ILE A 126 -5.20 3.77 -15.03
C ILE A 126 -4.86 3.24 -16.41
N ASP A 127 -5.20 3.98 -17.46
CA ASP A 127 -4.96 3.58 -18.85
C ASP A 127 -5.49 2.17 -19.17
N GLY A 128 -6.66 1.81 -18.62
CA GLY A 128 -7.31 0.50 -18.82
C GLY A 128 -6.66 -0.66 -18.05
N ARG A 129 -5.73 -0.41 -17.12
CA ARG A 129 -4.98 -1.40 -16.36
C ARG A 129 -5.28 -1.30 -14.87
N VAL A 130 -5.57 -2.43 -14.23
CA VAL A 130 -5.74 -2.50 -12.78
C VAL A 130 -4.39 -2.21 -12.11
N THR A 131 -4.34 -1.10 -11.40
CA THR A 131 -3.11 -0.59 -10.79
C THR A 131 -3.25 -0.55 -9.26
N LEU A 132 -2.30 -1.19 -8.58
CA LEU A 132 -2.11 -1.08 -7.14
C LEU A 132 -1.19 0.10 -6.87
N VAL A 133 -1.66 1.07 -6.09
CA VAL A 133 -0.92 2.27 -5.72
C VAL A 133 -0.69 2.29 -4.22
N ASP A 134 0.54 2.60 -3.81
CA ASP A 134 0.91 2.84 -2.42
C ASP A 134 1.57 4.22 -2.33
N TYR A 135 1.11 5.04 -1.37
CA TYR A 135 1.58 6.40 -1.19
C TYR A 135 2.80 6.45 -0.28
N LYS A 136 3.79 7.20 -0.70
CA LYS A 136 4.98 7.46 0.12
C LYS A 136 5.25 8.95 0.23
N THR A 137 5.49 9.40 1.47
CA THR A 137 5.82 10.81 1.77
C THR A 137 7.22 10.96 2.37
N SER A 138 8.01 9.88 2.43
CA SER A 138 9.38 9.88 2.94
C SER A 138 10.28 10.80 2.11
N ALA A 139 11.41 11.24 2.67
CA ALA A 139 12.37 12.08 1.95
C ALA A 139 12.93 11.37 0.70
N GLN A 140 13.08 10.05 0.77
CA GLN A 140 13.51 9.20 -0.33
C GLN A 140 12.69 7.91 -0.35
N VAL A 141 12.42 7.39 -1.55
CA VAL A 141 11.80 6.09 -1.76
C VAL A 141 12.85 4.99 -1.66
N ASN A 142 12.69 4.08 -0.70
CA ASN A 142 13.49 2.87 -0.68
C ASN A 142 12.91 1.85 -1.67
N SER A 143 13.43 1.85 -2.89
CA SER A 143 12.92 1.00 -3.97
C SER A 143 12.94 -0.49 -3.63
N LYS A 144 13.90 -0.98 -2.83
CA LYS A 144 13.97 -2.39 -2.43
C LYS A 144 12.83 -2.77 -1.49
N LEU A 145 12.57 -1.93 -0.47
CA LEU A 145 11.46 -2.16 0.45
C LEU A 145 10.11 -2.04 -0.26
N CYS A 146 9.93 -1.00 -1.08
CA CYS A 146 8.70 -0.80 -1.85
C CYS A 146 8.43 -1.98 -2.81
N ALA A 147 9.45 -2.48 -3.49
CA ALA A 147 9.30 -3.62 -4.39
C ALA A 147 8.82 -4.89 -3.66
N VAL A 148 9.35 -5.18 -2.47
CA VAL A 148 8.93 -6.33 -1.65
C VAL A 148 7.50 -6.12 -1.12
N GLN A 149 7.16 -4.92 -0.66
CA GLN A 149 5.82 -4.58 -0.16
C GLN A 149 4.76 -4.76 -1.25
N LEU A 150 4.98 -4.15 -2.41
CA LEU A 150 4.04 -4.23 -3.53
C LEU A 150 3.90 -5.66 -4.08
N GLU A 151 5.00 -6.44 -4.11
CA GLU A 151 4.96 -7.84 -4.50
C GLU A 151 4.10 -8.66 -3.52
N ALA A 152 4.22 -8.41 -2.22
CA ALA A 152 3.42 -9.10 -1.21
C ALA A 152 1.91 -8.80 -1.37
N TYR A 153 1.54 -7.54 -1.60
CA TYR A 153 0.15 -7.17 -1.85
C TYR A 153 -0.40 -7.79 -3.14
N ASP A 154 0.37 -7.74 -4.22
CA ASP A 154 -0.02 -8.34 -5.50
C ASP A 154 -0.24 -9.86 -5.36
N ARG A 155 0.65 -10.58 -4.65
CA ARG A 155 0.48 -12.02 -4.37
C ARG A 155 -0.72 -12.33 -3.49
N ALA A 156 -1.04 -11.45 -2.55
CA ALA A 156 -2.26 -11.60 -1.77
C ALA A 156 -3.50 -11.51 -2.67
N TRP A 157 -3.60 -10.53 -3.55
CA TRP A 157 -4.69 -10.41 -4.53
C TRP A 157 -4.73 -11.60 -5.49
N GLU A 158 -3.59 -12.01 -6.05
CA GLU A 158 -3.48 -13.16 -6.94
C GLU A 158 -3.99 -14.46 -6.29
N SER A 159 -3.79 -14.62 -4.97
CA SER A 159 -4.29 -15.79 -4.24
C SER A 159 -5.83 -15.88 -4.18
N HIS A 160 -6.52 -14.79 -4.52
CA HIS A 160 -7.97 -14.69 -4.65
C HIS A 160 -8.44 -14.57 -6.10
N ASP A 161 -7.60 -14.98 -7.06
CA ASP A 161 -7.87 -14.92 -8.48
C ASP A 161 -8.13 -13.49 -9.01
N PHE A 162 -7.71 -12.46 -8.25
CA PHE A 162 -7.79 -11.06 -8.66
C PHE A 162 -6.44 -10.62 -9.23
N LYS A 163 -6.48 -10.16 -10.49
CA LYS A 163 -5.28 -9.78 -11.21
C LYS A 163 -4.99 -8.29 -11.07
N VAL A 164 -3.81 -7.96 -10.58
CA VAL A 164 -3.21 -6.63 -10.66
C VAL A 164 -2.28 -6.58 -11.87
N ASP A 165 -2.44 -5.58 -12.73
CA ASP A 165 -1.61 -5.42 -13.94
C ASP A 165 -0.37 -4.58 -13.67
N ASP A 166 -0.51 -3.50 -12.89
CA ASP A 166 0.57 -2.58 -12.56
C ASP A 166 0.69 -2.33 -11.05
N ARG A 167 1.90 -2.00 -10.63
CA ARG A 167 2.23 -1.64 -9.24
C ARG A 167 3.01 -0.35 -9.23
N LEU A 168 2.54 0.60 -8.44
CA LEU A 168 2.99 1.98 -8.44
C LEU A 168 3.23 2.46 -7.01
N ILE A 169 4.39 3.05 -6.77
CA ILE A 169 4.59 3.97 -5.65
C ILE A 169 4.33 5.37 -6.14
N LEU A 170 3.37 6.05 -5.54
CA LEU A 170 3.16 7.47 -5.73
C LEU A 170 3.91 8.22 -4.62
N HIS A 171 5.10 8.69 -4.95
CA HIS A 171 5.91 9.47 -4.02
C HIS A 171 5.49 10.92 -4.05
N LEU A 172 4.95 11.38 -2.92
CA LEU A 172 4.48 12.76 -2.72
C LEU A 172 5.50 13.57 -1.95
N SER A 173 5.75 14.78 -2.40
CA SER A 173 6.66 15.73 -1.75
C SER A 173 6.09 17.16 -1.79
N LYS A 174 6.73 18.10 -1.09
CA LYS A 174 6.36 19.53 -1.18
C LYS A 174 6.57 20.13 -2.58
N LYS A 175 7.29 19.43 -3.47
CA LYS A 175 7.64 19.89 -4.82
C LYS A 175 6.78 19.25 -5.91
N GLY A 176 5.80 18.41 -5.55
CA GLY A 176 4.98 17.66 -6.49
C GLY A 176 5.06 16.15 -6.25
N TYR A 177 4.86 15.37 -7.29
CA TYR A 177 4.84 13.91 -7.23
C TYR A 177 5.86 13.25 -8.15
N GLN A 178 6.12 11.97 -7.86
CA GLN A 178 6.87 11.07 -8.74
C GLN A 178 6.19 9.71 -8.76
N GLU A 179 5.94 9.15 -9.96
CA GLU A 179 5.53 7.76 -10.14
C GLU A 179 6.76 6.86 -10.23
N VAL A 180 6.76 5.80 -9.43
CA VAL A 180 7.78 4.74 -9.53
C VAL A 180 7.06 3.40 -9.72
N ARG A 181 7.16 2.82 -10.92
CA ARG A 181 6.52 1.55 -11.27
C ARG A 181 7.46 0.37 -10.97
N PHE A 182 6.87 -0.71 -10.49
CA PHE A 182 7.60 -1.92 -10.11
C PHE A 182 7.08 -3.14 -10.88
N PRO A 183 7.91 -3.79 -11.71
CA PRO A 183 7.54 -5.05 -12.35
C PRO A 183 7.45 -6.18 -11.33
N ARG A 184 6.67 -7.21 -11.58
CA ARG A 184 6.66 -8.44 -10.78
C ARG A 184 8.07 -9.01 -10.65
N SER A 185 8.41 -9.49 -9.47
CA SER A 185 9.76 -9.95 -9.17
C SER A 185 9.74 -11.21 -8.30
N GLY A 186 10.08 -12.35 -8.90
CA GLY A 186 10.27 -13.59 -8.15
C GLY A 186 11.31 -13.45 -7.03
N LYS A 187 12.32 -12.58 -7.21
CA LYS A 187 13.30 -12.28 -6.16
C LYS A 187 12.66 -11.55 -4.97
N CYS A 188 11.81 -10.55 -5.22
CA CYS A 188 11.10 -9.85 -4.13
C CYS A 188 10.15 -10.80 -3.41
N TRP A 189 9.47 -11.68 -4.15
CA TRP A 189 8.65 -12.73 -3.57
C TRP A 189 9.45 -13.70 -2.69
N SER A 190 10.62 -14.16 -3.17
CA SER A 190 11.49 -15.03 -2.37
C SER A 190 11.96 -14.35 -1.08
N VAL A 191 12.29 -13.06 -1.13
CA VAL A 191 12.64 -12.28 0.08
C VAL A 191 11.47 -12.26 1.05
N PHE A 192 10.26 -11.92 0.58
CA PHE A 192 9.08 -11.86 1.45
C PHE A 192 8.73 -13.23 2.04
N SER A 193 8.75 -14.29 1.24
CA SER A 193 8.50 -15.67 1.69
C SER A 193 9.51 -16.12 2.75
N SER A 194 10.77 -15.71 2.63
CA SER A 194 11.80 -16.00 3.64
C SER A 194 11.50 -15.31 4.98
N LEU A 195 11.01 -14.07 4.95
CA LEU A 195 10.57 -13.37 6.17
C LEU A 195 9.39 -14.09 6.85
N MET A 196 8.44 -14.61 6.07
CA MET A 196 7.36 -15.46 6.59
C MET A 196 7.90 -16.71 7.25
N THR A 197 8.82 -17.41 6.59
CA THR A 197 9.46 -18.64 7.14
C THR A 197 10.16 -18.36 8.45
N ILE A 198 10.95 -17.27 8.51
CA ILE A 198 11.63 -16.87 9.76
C ILE A 198 10.61 -16.55 10.85
N LYS A 199 9.56 -15.79 10.53
CA LYS A 199 8.52 -15.43 11.51
C LYS A 199 7.82 -16.66 12.06
N ASN A 200 7.48 -17.63 11.21
CA ASN A 200 6.82 -18.87 11.63
C ASN A 200 7.74 -19.70 12.55
N TYR A 201 8.99 -19.88 12.14
CA TYR A 201 10.00 -20.58 12.94
C TYR A 201 10.21 -19.98 14.34
N MET A 202 10.19 -18.64 14.45
CA MET A 202 10.35 -17.93 15.73
C MET A 202 9.11 -17.99 16.64
N ASN A 203 7.96 -18.40 16.12
CA ASN A 203 6.71 -18.52 16.86
C ASN A 203 6.41 -19.97 17.31
N GLU A 204 7.20 -20.97 16.89
CA GLU A 204 7.16 -22.36 17.36
C GLU A 204 7.87 -22.50 18.72
#